data_e0ce4fe029fb18c38eab614d8e25fc4c
#
_entry.id   e0ce4fe029fb18c38eab614d8e25fc4c
#
_cell.length_a   1.000
_cell.length_b   1.000
_cell.length_c   1.000
_cell.angle_alpha   90.00
_cell.angle_beta   90.00
_cell.angle_gamma   90.00
#
_symmetry.space_group_name_H-M   'P 1'
#
loop_
_entity.id
_entity.type
_entity.pdbx_description
1 polymer ?
#
loop_
_entity_poly.entity_id
_entity_poly.type
_entity_poly.pdbx_seq_one_letter_code
_entity_poly.pdbx_strand_id
1 'polypeptide(L)'
;KEERIILDPGIGFGKTGAQNMEVLARLDELTQAYPYPWLLGVSRKRFIGTILDLPAEERDEGTAAVNLWGIEKGCTLFRVHDVKTTAREVKMWDALRKQARLQHWEK
;
A
#
# COMPACT_ATOMS: atom_id res chain seq x y z
N LYS A 1 -12.55 10.29 -18.86
CA LYS A 1 -12.29 11.61 -18.28
C LYS A 1 -11.31 11.48 -17.11
N GLU A 2 -10.54 12.51 -16.88
CA GLU A 2 -9.47 12.48 -15.90
C GLU A 2 -9.98 12.18 -14.50
N GLU A 3 -11.16 12.68 -14.14
CA GLU A 3 -11.72 12.45 -12.82
C GLU A 3 -12.15 11.00 -12.60
N ARG A 4 -12.10 10.17 -13.64
CA ARG A 4 -12.47 8.76 -13.53
C ARG A 4 -11.29 7.82 -13.65
N ILE A 5 -10.07 8.36 -13.62
CA ILE A 5 -8.87 7.54 -13.76
C ILE A 5 -8.36 7.15 -12.39
N ILE A 6 -8.14 5.84 -12.20
CA ILE A 6 -7.48 5.29 -11.02
C ILE A 6 -6.33 4.45 -11.53
N LEU A 7 -5.13 4.68 -11.01
CA LEU A 7 -3.94 3.98 -11.45
C LEU A 7 -3.58 2.86 -10.47
N ASP A 8 -2.85 1.88 -10.97
CA ASP A 8 -2.45 0.70 -10.21
C ASP A 8 -1.02 0.36 -10.61
N PRO A 9 -0.09 0.13 -9.66
CA PRO A 9 1.29 -0.16 -10.02
C PRO A 9 1.51 -1.57 -10.57
N GLY A 10 0.46 -2.42 -10.57
CA GLY A 10 0.56 -3.75 -11.18
C GLY A 10 1.34 -4.76 -10.36
N ILE A 11 1.31 -4.65 -9.05
CA ILE A 11 2.01 -5.60 -8.19
C ILE A 11 1.46 -7.01 -8.42
N GLY A 12 2.34 -7.95 -8.69
CA GLY A 12 1.97 -9.34 -8.92
C GLY A 12 1.59 -9.68 -10.35
N PHE A 13 1.50 -8.70 -11.25
CA PHE A 13 1.12 -8.96 -12.64
C PHE A 13 2.38 -9.07 -13.50
N GLY A 14 2.76 -10.30 -13.81
CA GLY A 14 3.90 -10.58 -14.68
C GLY A 14 5.26 -10.17 -14.12
N LYS A 15 5.34 -9.94 -12.81
CA LYS A 15 6.57 -9.52 -12.15
C LYS A 15 7.10 -10.61 -11.24
N THR A 16 8.43 -10.68 -11.12
CA THR A 16 9.06 -11.53 -10.10
C THR A 16 8.90 -10.88 -8.73
N GLY A 17 9.21 -11.63 -7.68
CA GLY A 17 9.20 -11.08 -6.32
C GLY A 17 10.12 -9.88 -6.18
N ALA A 18 11.33 -9.99 -6.75
CA ALA A 18 12.29 -8.88 -6.68
C ALA A 18 11.76 -7.64 -7.41
N GLN A 19 11.13 -7.83 -8.56
CA GLN A 19 10.56 -6.71 -9.32
C GLN A 19 9.42 -6.05 -8.56
N ASN A 20 8.56 -6.84 -7.89
CA ASN A 20 7.50 -6.28 -7.06
C ASN A 20 8.06 -5.43 -5.93
N MET A 21 9.11 -5.90 -5.27
CA MET A 21 9.73 -5.15 -4.19
C MET A 21 10.36 -3.86 -4.70
N GLU A 22 10.96 -3.90 -5.87
CA GLU A 22 11.55 -2.69 -6.46
C GLU A 22 10.47 -1.64 -6.77
N VAL A 23 9.35 -2.05 -7.35
CA VAL A 23 8.25 -1.13 -7.63
C VAL A 23 7.73 -0.51 -6.34
N LEU A 24 7.55 -1.33 -5.30
CA LEU A 24 7.07 -0.84 -4.01
C LEU A 24 8.06 0.12 -3.36
N ALA A 25 9.36 -0.17 -3.46
CA ALA A 25 10.38 0.70 -2.89
C ALA A 25 10.38 2.08 -3.54
N ARG A 26 10.02 2.13 -4.83
CA ARG A 26 10.03 3.38 -5.61
C ARG A 26 8.62 3.90 -5.87
N LEU A 27 7.65 3.47 -5.09
CA LEU A 27 6.24 3.77 -5.34
C LEU A 27 5.95 5.27 -5.31
N ASP A 28 6.64 6.02 -4.45
CA ASP A 28 6.46 7.46 -4.37
C ASP A 28 6.85 8.17 -5.67
N GLU A 29 7.82 7.63 -6.41
CA GLU A 29 8.16 8.20 -7.72
C GLU A 29 6.98 8.12 -8.69
N LEU A 30 6.25 7.00 -8.65
CA LEU A 30 5.08 6.83 -9.51
C LEU A 30 3.94 7.74 -9.08
N THR A 31 3.64 7.78 -7.78
CA THR A 31 2.51 8.56 -7.29
C THR A 31 2.75 10.06 -7.45
N GLN A 32 4.00 10.51 -7.42
CA GLN A 32 4.32 11.90 -7.65
C GLN A 32 4.32 12.26 -9.13
N ALA A 33 4.74 11.33 -9.99
CA ALA A 33 4.81 11.58 -11.43
C ALA A 33 3.42 11.64 -12.08
N TYR A 34 2.46 10.90 -11.54
CA TYR A 34 1.12 10.78 -12.11
C TYR A 34 0.10 11.12 -11.04
N PRO A 35 -0.44 12.36 -11.02
CA PRO A 35 -1.28 12.85 -9.92
C PRO A 35 -2.73 12.38 -10.02
N TYR A 36 -2.92 11.08 -10.03
CA TYR A 36 -4.23 10.44 -9.99
C TYR A 36 -4.33 9.61 -8.72
N PRO A 37 -5.54 9.21 -8.31
CA PRO A 37 -5.65 8.24 -7.21
C PRO A 37 -4.95 6.93 -7.58
N TRP A 38 -4.22 6.37 -6.64
CA TRP A 38 -3.52 5.10 -6.84
C TRP A 38 -4.13 4.03 -5.96
N LEU A 39 -4.44 2.89 -6.58
CA LEU A 39 -4.96 1.72 -5.89
C LEU A 39 -3.85 0.71 -5.69
N LEU A 40 -3.72 0.19 -4.49
CA LEU A 40 -2.75 -0.85 -4.17
C LEU A 40 -3.48 -2.15 -3.87
N GLY A 41 -3.22 -3.18 -4.67
CA GLY A 41 -3.83 -4.48 -4.53
C GLY A 41 -2.80 -5.54 -4.25
N VAL A 42 -2.30 -5.61 -3.03
CA VAL A 42 -1.23 -6.55 -2.66
C VAL A 42 -1.71 -7.68 -1.75
N SER A 43 -3.00 -7.67 -1.36
CA SER A 43 -3.50 -8.55 -0.32
C SER A 43 -3.17 -10.02 -0.59
N ARG A 44 -2.44 -10.63 0.33
CA ARG A 44 -2.06 -12.03 0.35
C ARG A 44 -1.28 -12.49 -0.88
N LYS A 45 -0.66 -11.57 -1.61
CA LYS A 45 0.05 -11.94 -2.84
C LYS A 45 1.32 -12.72 -2.53
N ARG A 46 1.78 -13.45 -3.56
CA ARG A 46 2.86 -14.43 -3.41
C ARG A 46 4.15 -13.84 -2.86
N PHE A 47 4.50 -12.61 -3.26
CA PHE A 47 5.77 -12.03 -2.80
C PHE A 47 5.79 -11.86 -1.27
N ILE A 48 4.63 -11.58 -0.67
CA ILE A 48 4.52 -11.48 0.79
C ILE A 48 4.78 -12.86 1.40
N GLY A 49 4.17 -13.89 0.83
CA GLY A 49 4.35 -15.25 1.30
C GLY A 49 5.78 -15.73 1.17
N THR A 50 6.47 -15.29 0.11
CA THR A 50 7.87 -15.67 -0.09
C THR A 50 8.75 -15.06 1.00
N ILE A 51 8.53 -13.79 1.31
CA ILE A 51 9.35 -13.10 2.32
C ILE A 51 9.08 -13.64 3.72
N LEU A 52 7.80 -13.87 4.06
CA LEU A 52 7.42 -14.32 5.40
C LEU A 52 7.47 -15.84 5.56
N ASP A 53 7.53 -16.57 4.45
CA ASP A 53 7.45 -18.02 4.43
C ASP A 53 6.13 -18.52 5.05
N LEU A 54 5.01 -17.95 4.55
CA LEU A 54 3.69 -18.25 5.06
C LEU A 54 2.70 -18.54 3.93
N PRO A 55 1.72 -19.43 4.17
CA PRO A 55 0.66 -19.68 3.19
C PRO A 55 -0.27 -18.47 3.05
N ALA A 56 -1.09 -18.48 1.99
CA ALA A 56 -1.91 -17.32 1.63
C ALA A 56 -2.78 -16.81 2.77
N GLU A 57 -3.37 -17.72 3.53
CA GLU A 57 -4.31 -17.33 4.59
C GLU A 57 -3.62 -16.75 5.82
N GLU A 58 -2.29 -16.78 5.87
CA GLU A 58 -1.54 -16.26 7.01
C GLU A 58 -0.69 -15.04 6.61
N ARG A 59 -1.05 -14.37 5.53
CA ARG A 59 -0.27 -13.24 4.99
C ARG A 59 -0.84 -11.87 5.34
N ASP A 60 -1.88 -11.82 6.18
CA ASP A 60 -2.56 -10.54 6.42
C ASP A 60 -1.69 -9.52 7.15
N GLU A 61 -0.80 -9.98 8.03
CA GLU A 61 0.13 -9.06 8.69
C GLU A 61 1.09 -8.43 7.69
N GLY A 62 1.58 -9.22 6.73
CA GLY A 62 2.42 -8.68 5.67
C GLY A 62 1.65 -7.73 4.77
N THR A 63 0.40 -8.07 4.45
CA THR A 63 -0.46 -7.20 3.69
C THR A 63 -0.63 -5.85 4.39
N ALA A 64 -0.87 -5.86 5.70
CA ALA A 64 -1.02 -4.63 6.48
C ALA A 64 0.23 -3.76 6.38
N ALA A 65 1.40 -4.36 6.53
CA ALA A 65 2.66 -3.62 6.44
C ALA A 65 2.82 -2.96 5.06
N VAL A 66 2.52 -3.69 3.99
CA VAL A 66 2.65 -3.15 2.63
C VAL A 66 1.61 -2.05 2.39
N ASN A 67 0.39 -2.21 2.91
CA ASN A 67 -0.63 -1.17 2.76
C ASN A 67 -0.24 0.12 3.47
N LEU A 68 0.31 0.03 4.67
CA LEU A 68 0.79 1.23 5.38
C LEU A 68 1.94 1.89 4.62
N TRP A 69 2.84 1.10 4.06
CA TRP A 69 3.88 1.61 3.17
C TRP A 69 3.26 2.33 1.99
N GLY A 70 2.21 1.74 1.38
CA GLY A 70 1.52 2.35 0.24
C GLY A 70 0.90 3.69 0.59
N ILE A 71 0.29 3.83 1.77
CA ILE A 71 -0.27 5.09 2.22
C ILE A 71 0.83 6.14 2.32
N GLU A 72 1.94 5.77 2.93
CA GLU A 72 3.08 6.67 3.08
C GLU A 72 3.59 7.15 1.73
N LYS A 73 3.52 6.29 0.71
CA LYS A 73 4.03 6.59 -0.62
C LYS A 73 2.99 7.18 -1.57
N GLY A 74 1.77 7.41 -1.11
CA GLY A 74 0.78 8.16 -1.89
C GLY A 74 -0.40 7.39 -2.42
N CYS A 75 -0.55 6.12 -2.08
CA CYS A 75 -1.74 5.36 -2.46
C CYS A 75 -2.91 5.71 -1.56
N THR A 76 -4.11 5.74 -2.13
CA THR A 76 -5.31 6.14 -1.40
C THR A 76 -6.43 5.11 -1.46
N LEU A 77 -6.30 4.08 -2.29
CA LEU A 77 -7.29 3.02 -2.43
C LEU A 77 -6.60 1.68 -2.24
N PHE A 78 -7.29 0.75 -1.58
CA PHE A 78 -6.70 -0.55 -1.25
C PHE A 78 -7.71 -1.65 -1.50
N ARG A 79 -7.29 -2.69 -2.23
CA ARG A 79 -8.10 -3.88 -2.45
C ARG A 79 -7.56 -4.97 -1.53
N VAL A 80 -8.37 -5.41 -0.57
CA VAL A 80 -7.92 -6.32 0.48
C VAL A 80 -8.96 -7.41 0.73
N HIS A 81 -8.52 -8.52 1.32
CA HIS A 81 -9.41 -9.60 1.76
C HIS A 81 -10.03 -9.25 3.11
N ASP A 82 -9.24 -8.74 4.04
CA ASP A 82 -9.71 -8.41 5.38
C ASP A 82 -10.02 -6.91 5.47
N VAL A 83 -11.21 -6.54 5.00
CA VAL A 83 -11.61 -5.14 4.93
C VAL A 83 -11.72 -4.51 6.31
N LYS A 84 -12.28 -5.25 7.27
CA LYS A 84 -12.53 -4.71 8.60
C LYS A 84 -11.23 -4.33 9.31
N THR A 85 -10.27 -5.24 9.30
CA THR A 85 -8.98 -4.99 9.94
C THR A 85 -8.23 -3.88 9.24
N THR A 86 -8.23 -3.89 7.90
CA THR A 86 -7.54 -2.86 7.12
C THR A 86 -8.13 -1.48 7.40
N ALA A 87 -9.44 -1.37 7.46
CA ALA A 87 -10.09 -0.09 7.74
C ALA A 87 -9.68 0.46 9.10
N ARG A 88 -9.55 -0.41 10.10
CA ARG A 88 -9.10 0.00 11.43
C ARG A 88 -7.65 0.48 11.41
N GLU A 89 -6.80 -0.22 10.68
CA GLU A 89 -5.39 0.16 10.56
C GLU A 89 -5.24 1.52 9.91
N VAL A 90 -5.97 1.74 8.82
CA VAL A 90 -5.92 3.01 8.09
C VAL A 90 -6.44 4.14 8.96
N LYS A 91 -7.52 3.90 9.70
CA LYS A 91 -8.09 4.92 10.57
C LYS A 91 -7.09 5.35 11.64
N MET A 92 -6.39 4.39 12.22
CA MET A 92 -5.38 4.71 13.24
C MET A 92 -4.20 5.47 12.64
N TRP A 93 -3.76 5.06 11.46
CA TRP A 93 -2.70 5.75 10.74
C TRP A 93 -3.07 7.21 10.47
N ASP A 94 -4.28 7.45 9.97
CA ASP A 94 -4.75 8.81 9.70
C ASP A 94 -4.76 9.67 10.94
N ALA A 95 -5.20 9.13 12.06
CA ALA A 95 -5.24 9.86 13.32
C ALA A 95 -3.83 10.29 13.73
N LEU A 96 -2.87 9.38 13.60
CA LEU A 96 -1.48 9.67 13.96
C LEU A 96 -0.89 10.73 13.04
N ARG A 97 -1.15 10.65 11.75
CA ARG A 97 -0.63 11.64 10.80
C ARG A 97 -1.19 13.03 11.07
N LYS A 98 -2.48 13.12 11.37
CA LYS A 98 -3.09 14.42 11.68
C LYS A 98 -2.48 15.01 12.93
N GLN A 99 -2.25 14.22 13.94
CA GLN A 99 -1.64 14.70 15.18
C GLN A 99 -0.22 15.19 14.94
N ALA A 100 0.56 14.49 14.15
CA ALA A 100 1.93 14.89 13.84
C ALA A 100 1.96 16.25 13.14
N ARG A 101 1.04 16.47 12.20
CA ARG A 101 0.95 17.76 11.50
C ARG A 101 0.58 18.90 12.44
N LEU A 102 -0.32 18.64 13.37
CA LEU A 102 -0.76 19.67 14.30
C LEU A 102 0.36 20.12 15.21
N GLN A 103 1.27 19.24 15.56
CA GLN A 103 2.33 19.57 16.49
C GLN A 103 3.53 20.26 15.84
N HIS A 104 3.74 20.10 14.56
CA HIS A 104 4.81 20.79 13.81
C HIS A 104 6.18 20.65 14.42
N TRP A 105 6.46 19.53 15.04
CA TRP A 105 7.71 19.45 15.79
C TRP A 105 8.75 18.58 15.11
N GLU A 106 8.42 18.04 13.98
CA GLU A 106 9.36 17.20 13.22
C GLU A 106 10.18 18.02 12.24
N LYS A 107 10.26 19.25 12.39
CA LYS A 107 11.02 20.06 11.48
C LYS A 107 12.38 19.52 11.14
#